data_802f18afa347579d4804db0144032b78
#
_entry.id   802f18afa347579d4804db0144032b78
#
_cell.length_a   1.000
_cell.length_b   1.000
_cell.length_c   1.000
_cell.angle_alpha   90.00
_cell.angle_beta   90.00
_cell.angle_gamma   90.00
#
_symmetry.space_group_name_H-M   'P 1'
#
loop_
_entity.id
_entity.type
_entity.pdbx_description
1 polymer ?
#
loop_
_entity_poly.entity_id
_entity_poly.type
_entity_poly.pdbx_seq_one_letter_code
_entity_poly.pdbx_strand_id
1 'polypeptide(L)'
;IRSMVYVGTFSVALLVLDEIDLSALYYVTENGTSAILGPLVAGIIWGSCYNILVQCSAYSGGTDFIASLIHKRRPDYNFFIISFSLNAVVAILSFFVYGSKIEPVLLCILYSFASSSVMDRSNKSGRSAIRFEIITDTPELEAYY
;
A
#
# COMPACT_ATOMS: atom_id res chain seq x y z
N ILE A 1 16.10 -2.21 12.90
CA ILE A 1 16.07 -3.64 13.22
C ILE A 1 14.80 -4.31 12.72
N ARG A 2 13.58 -3.83 13.05
CA ARG A 2 12.31 -4.45 12.63
C ARG A 2 12.15 -4.57 11.11
N SER A 3 12.47 -3.51 10.38
CA SER A 3 12.42 -3.53 8.91
C SER A 3 13.47 -4.47 8.29
N MET A 4 14.65 -4.61 8.90
CA MET A 4 15.66 -5.56 8.43
C MET A 4 15.21 -7.02 8.62
N VAL A 5 14.60 -7.32 9.76
CA VAL A 5 14.01 -8.65 10.01
C VAL A 5 12.92 -8.96 8.99
N TYR A 6 12.05 -7.99 8.71
CA TYR A 6 11.02 -8.14 7.69
C TYR A 6 11.62 -8.46 6.32
N VAL A 7 12.57 -7.63 5.85
CA VAL A 7 13.20 -7.84 4.52
C VAL A 7 13.90 -9.19 4.45
N GLY A 8 14.62 -9.59 5.50
CA GLY A 8 15.26 -10.90 5.57
C GLY A 8 14.25 -12.05 5.51
N THR A 9 13.20 -11.98 6.32
CA THR A 9 12.13 -13.01 6.33
C THR A 9 11.39 -13.07 4.98
N PHE A 10 11.11 -11.92 4.39
CA PHE A 10 10.46 -11.83 3.08
C PHE A 10 11.34 -12.44 1.98
N SER A 11 12.64 -12.16 1.98
CA SER A 11 13.57 -12.74 1.00
C SER A 11 13.66 -14.26 1.13
N VAL A 12 13.72 -14.79 2.36
CA VAL A 12 13.71 -16.22 2.60
C VAL A 12 12.38 -16.85 2.17
N ALA A 13 11.26 -16.20 2.47
CA ALA A 13 9.94 -16.69 2.04
C ALA A 13 9.81 -16.75 0.52
N LEU A 14 10.36 -15.76 -0.20
CA LEU A 14 10.38 -15.78 -1.67
C LEU A 14 11.21 -16.95 -2.22
N LEU A 15 12.39 -17.22 -1.63
CA LEU A 15 13.21 -18.36 -2.04
C LEU A 15 12.50 -19.70 -1.81
N VAL A 16 11.79 -19.84 -0.69
CA VAL A 16 11.01 -21.06 -0.40
C VAL A 16 9.83 -21.19 -1.35
N LEU A 17 9.15 -20.09 -1.69
CA LEU A 17 8.04 -20.10 -2.64
C LEU A 17 8.48 -20.41 -4.07
N ASP A 18 9.68 -20.02 -4.45
CA ASP A 18 10.24 -20.32 -5.79
C ASP A 18 10.52 -21.83 -5.97
N GLU A 19 10.80 -22.54 -4.87
CA GLU A 19 11.01 -24.00 -4.87
C GLU A 19 9.68 -24.79 -4.89
N ILE A 20 8.56 -24.16 -4.55
CA ILE A 20 7.25 -24.81 -4.51
C ILE A 20 6.58 -24.69 -5.88
N ASP A 21 6.25 -25.82 -6.50
CA ASP A 21 5.48 -25.87 -7.74
C ASP A 21 4.03 -25.41 -7.49
N LEU A 22 3.78 -24.14 -7.78
CA LEU A 22 2.46 -23.49 -7.67
C LEU A 22 1.62 -23.63 -8.95
N SER A 23 2.02 -24.48 -9.90
CA SER A 23 1.31 -24.65 -11.17
C SER A 23 -0.16 -25.03 -11.01
N ALA A 24 -0.50 -25.76 -9.94
CA ALA A 24 -1.87 -26.12 -9.59
C ALA A 24 -2.78 -24.92 -9.20
N LEU A 25 -2.18 -23.81 -8.77
CA LEU A 25 -2.88 -22.56 -8.41
C LEU A 25 -2.98 -21.58 -9.58
N TYR A 26 -2.38 -21.93 -10.73
CA TYR A 26 -2.41 -21.08 -11.91
C TYR A 26 -3.81 -21.07 -12.51
N TYR A 27 -4.56 -20.02 -12.27
CA TYR A 27 -5.86 -19.80 -12.90
C TYR A 27 -5.68 -19.01 -14.19
N VAL A 28 -5.80 -19.69 -15.31
CA VAL A 28 -5.74 -19.08 -16.64
C VAL A 28 -7.13 -19.15 -17.26
N THR A 29 -7.72 -17.98 -17.52
CA THR A 29 -9.00 -17.90 -18.22
C THR A 29 -8.75 -17.69 -19.72
N GLU A 30 -9.43 -18.44 -20.58
CA GLU A 30 -9.32 -18.33 -22.04
C GLU A 30 -9.62 -16.91 -22.55
N ASN A 31 -10.42 -16.14 -21.83
CA ASN A 31 -10.82 -14.79 -22.19
C ASN A 31 -9.85 -13.67 -21.68
N GLY A 32 -8.68 -14.01 -21.16
CA GLY A 32 -7.72 -13.02 -20.67
C GLY A 32 -8.12 -12.27 -19.39
N THR A 33 -9.28 -12.58 -18.80
CA THR A 33 -9.76 -11.95 -17.54
C THR A 33 -8.82 -12.21 -16.36
N SER A 34 -8.08 -13.31 -16.37
CA SER A 34 -7.08 -13.64 -15.37
C SER A 34 -5.96 -12.61 -15.29
N ALA A 35 -5.58 -11.98 -16.40
CA ALA A 35 -4.56 -10.94 -16.45
C ALA A 35 -4.95 -9.70 -15.62
N ILE A 36 -6.23 -9.37 -15.54
CA ILE A 36 -6.74 -8.22 -14.78
C ILE A 36 -7.00 -8.62 -13.31
N LEU A 37 -7.54 -9.81 -13.07
CA LEU A 37 -7.83 -10.28 -11.72
C LEU A 37 -6.59 -10.51 -10.89
N GLY A 38 -5.50 -10.98 -11.49
CA GLY A 38 -4.23 -11.23 -10.80
C GLY A 38 -3.71 -10.01 -10.04
N PRO A 39 -3.43 -8.87 -10.72
CA PRO A 39 -2.96 -7.65 -10.07
C PRO A 39 -3.95 -7.09 -9.05
N LEU A 40 -5.26 -7.22 -9.29
CA LEU A 40 -6.29 -6.72 -8.38
C LEU A 40 -6.29 -7.50 -7.06
N VAL A 41 -6.29 -8.81 -7.11
CA VAL A 41 -6.23 -9.68 -5.93
C VAL A 41 -4.90 -9.49 -5.21
N ALA A 42 -3.79 -9.48 -5.94
CA ALA A 42 -2.46 -9.24 -5.37
C ALA A 42 -2.39 -7.88 -4.66
N GLY A 43 -2.97 -6.82 -5.24
CA GLY A 43 -3.03 -5.50 -4.64
C GLY A 43 -3.82 -5.47 -3.34
N ILE A 44 -4.96 -6.17 -3.27
CA ILE A 44 -5.77 -6.28 -2.05
C ILE A 44 -5.01 -7.03 -0.95
N ILE A 45 -4.40 -8.16 -1.28
CA ILE A 45 -3.61 -8.96 -0.32
C ILE A 45 -2.44 -8.13 0.18
N TRP A 46 -1.67 -7.53 -0.72
CA TRP A 46 -0.53 -6.69 -0.37
C TRP A 46 -0.92 -5.51 0.53
N GLY A 47 -1.99 -4.78 0.16
CA GLY A 47 -2.49 -3.66 0.95
C GLY A 47 -2.90 -4.06 2.37
N SER A 48 -3.50 -5.26 2.51
CA SER A 48 -3.87 -5.80 3.81
C SER A 48 -2.65 -6.18 4.66
N CYS A 49 -1.67 -6.86 4.06
CA CYS A 49 -0.41 -7.22 4.73
C CYS A 49 0.39 -5.97 5.12
N TYR A 50 0.45 -4.97 4.25
CA TYR A 50 1.15 -3.72 4.52
C TYR A 50 0.59 -2.97 5.74
N ASN A 51 -0.72 -3.02 5.92
CA ASN A 51 -1.35 -2.43 7.09
C ASN A 51 -0.87 -3.06 8.40
N ILE A 52 -0.71 -4.38 8.42
CA ILE A 52 -0.15 -5.10 9.58
C ILE A 52 1.30 -4.68 9.81
N LEU A 53 2.08 -4.52 8.73
CA LEU A 53 3.46 -4.04 8.83
C LEU A 53 3.54 -2.65 9.48
N VAL A 54 2.69 -1.71 9.04
CA VAL A 54 2.67 -0.34 9.59
C VAL A 54 2.31 -0.35 11.08
N GLN A 55 1.36 -1.19 11.50
CA GLN A 55 1.02 -1.36 12.91
C GLN A 55 2.21 -1.88 13.73
N CYS A 56 3.03 -2.73 13.14
CA CYS A 56 4.27 -3.22 13.76
C CYS A 56 5.43 -2.21 13.68
N SER A 57 5.21 -1.00 13.12
CA SER A 57 6.25 0.01 12.85
C SER A 57 7.40 -0.54 11.99
N ALA A 58 7.07 -1.45 11.08
CA ALA A 58 7.97 -1.99 10.07
C ALA A 58 7.57 -1.44 8.69
N TYR A 59 8.56 -1.24 7.84
CA TYR A 59 8.36 -0.74 6.48
C TYR A 59 9.06 -1.68 5.51
N SER A 60 8.44 -1.92 4.35
CA SER A 60 8.98 -2.82 3.32
C SER A 60 10.17 -2.25 2.54
N GLY A 61 10.42 -0.94 2.66
CA GLY A 61 11.54 -0.27 1.94
C GLY A 61 11.07 0.24 0.59
N GLY A 62 10.61 0.54 -0.19
CA GLY A 62 10.19 0.97 -1.52
C GLY A 62 9.48 2.32 -1.50
N THR A 63 8.64 2.53 -2.49
CA THR A 63 7.81 3.75 -2.63
C THR A 63 6.89 3.98 -1.43
N ASP A 64 6.45 2.91 -0.77
CA ASP A 64 5.59 2.94 0.40
C ASP A 64 6.29 3.57 1.62
N PHE A 65 7.61 3.37 1.76
CA PHE A 65 8.40 4.04 2.79
C PHE A 65 8.42 5.55 2.57
N ILE A 66 8.62 5.98 1.32
CA ILE A 66 8.61 7.40 0.95
C ILE A 66 7.22 8.00 1.21
N ALA A 67 6.16 7.30 0.80
CA ALA A 67 4.78 7.72 1.04
C ALA A 67 4.49 7.88 2.54
N SER A 68 4.93 6.92 3.35
CA SER A 68 4.79 6.96 4.81
C SER A 68 5.56 8.12 5.46
N LEU A 69 6.77 8.41 4.97
CA LEU A 69 7.58 9.53 5.45
C LEU A 69 6.93 10.89 5.12
N ILE A 70 6.40 11.04 3.91
CA ILE A 70 5.69 12.25 3.49
C ILE A 70 4.42 12.44 4.32
N HIS A 71 3.63 11.38 4.47
CA HIS A 71 2.40 11.42 5.28
C HIS A 71 2.68 11.77 6.75
N LYS A 72 3.79 11.29 7.31
CA LYS A 72 4.21 11.64 8.68
C LYS A 72 4.57 13.12 8.81
N ARG A 73 5.17 13.72 7.78
CA ARG A 73 5.52 15.15 7.77
C ARG A 73 4.35 16.07 7.43
N ARG A 74 3.41 15.58 6.64
CA ARG A 74 2.25 16.31 6.15
C ARG A 74 1.00 15.45 6.31
N PRO A 75 0.40 15.40 7.51
CA PRO A 75 -0.77 14.57 7.80
C PRO A 75 -2.03 15.01 7.05
N ASP A 76 -2.03 16.23 6.49
CA ASP A 76 -3.15 16.79 5.72
C ASP A 76 -3.36 16.06 4.37
N TYR A 77 -2.33 15.42 3.84
CA TYR A 77 -2.45 14.65 2.60
C TYR A 77 -2.85 13.21 2.87
N ASN A 78 -3.84 12.72 2.13
CA ASN A 78 -4.24 11.33 2.20
C ASN A 78 -3.09 10.42 1.76
N PHE A 79 -2.75 9.43 2.58
CA PHE A 79 -1.74 8.42 2.27
C PHE A 79 -1.99 7.74 0.92
N PHE A 80 -3.26 7.46 0.60
CA PHE A 80 -3.68 6.93 -0.69
C PHE A 80 -3.15 7.75 -1.87
N ILE A 81 -3.35 9.07 -1.86
CA ILE A 81 -2.95 9.96 -2.95
C ILE A 81 -1.43 9.94 -3.11
N ILE A 82 -0.69 9.99 -2.01
CA ILE A 82 0.78 10.00 -2.04
C ILE A 82 1.30 8.68 -2.62
N SER A 83 0.86 7.54 -2.08
CA SER A 83 1.30 6.22 -2.51
C SER A 83 0.92 5.94 -3.97
N PHE A 84 -0.33 6.24 -4.35
CA PHE A 84 -0.80 6.07 -5.72
C PHE A 84 -0.02 6.96 -6.70
N SER A 85 0.22 8.24 -6.37
CA SER A 85 0.98 9.15 -7.23
C SER A 85 2.41 8.67 -7.45
N LEU A 86 3.09 8.21 -6.39
CA LEU A 86 4.44 7.67 -6.52
C LEU A 86 4.48 6.44 -7.41
N ASN A 87 3.55 5.53 -7.23
CA ASN A 87 3.45 4.32 -8.05
C ASN A 87 3.07 4.64 -9.50
N ALA A 88 2.20 5.61 -9.74
CA ALA A 88 1.84 6.08 -11.07
C ALA A 88 3.06 6.67 -11.82
N VAL A 89 3.90 7.45 -11.12
CA VAL A 89 5.16 7.97 -11.70
C VAL A 89 6.09 6.82 -12.09
N VAL A 90 6.25 5.82 -11.23
CA VAL A 90 7.07 4.63 -11.52
C VAL A 90 6.50 3.86 -12.70
N ALA A 91 5.18 3.70 -12.80
CA ALA A 91 4.52 3.03 -13.91
C ALA A 91 4.73 3.78 -15.24
N ILE A 92 4.66 5.11 -15.25
CA ILE A 92 4.93 5.93 -16.43
C ILE A 92 6.40 5.79 -16.86
N LEU A 93 7.34 5.83 -15.91
CA LEU A 93 8.76 5.62 -16.22
C LEU A 93 9.00 4.22 -16.78
N SER A 94 8.34 3.21 -16.24
CA SER A 94 8.37 1.83 -16.71
C SER A 94 7.92 1.70 -18.18
N PHE A 95 6.96 2.52 -18.63
CA PHE A 95 6.51 2.54 -20.01
C PHE A 95 7.66 2.78 -21.00
N PHE A 96 8.55 3.70 -20.68
CA PHE A 96 9.72 3.99 -21.54
C PHE A 96 10.75 2.87 -21.52
N VAL A 97 10.88 2.16 -20.40
CA VAL A 97 11.87 1.06 -20.26
C VAL A 97 11.41 -0.21 -20.98
N TYR A 98 10.12 -0.54 -20.92
CA TYR A 98 9.57 -1.77 -21.50
C TYR A 98 9.10 -1.66 -22.95
N GLY A 99 9.64 -0.72 -23.72
CA GLY A 99 9.41 -0.60 -25.14
C GLY A 99 7.97 -0.23 -25.52
N SER A 100 7.38 0.70 -24.76
CA SER A 100 6.06 1.33 -25.03
C SER A 100 4.87 0.36 -25.03
N LYS A 101 4.94 -0.73 -24.27
CA LYS A 101 3.79 -1.60 -24.04
C LYS A 101 2.86 -1.00 -22.99
N ILE A 102 1.60 -0.79 -23.34
CA ILE A 102 0.59 -0.16 -22.48
C ILE A 102 0.06 -1.15 -21.42
N GLU A 103 -0.02 -2.43 -21.77
CA GLU A 103 -0.60 -3.47 -20.91
C GLU A 103 0.05 -3.58 -19.52
N PRO A 104 1.39 -3.68 -19.37
CA PRO A 104 2.02 -3.71 -18.05
C PRO A 104 1.77 -2.45 -17.22
N VAL A 105 1.69 -1.29 -17.89
CA VAL A 105 1.42 -0.01 -17.21
C VAL A 105 0.02 0.01 -16.62
N LEU A 106 -0.98 -0.42 -17.37
CA LEU A 106 -2.36 -0.53 -16.89
C LEU A 106 -2.48 -1.50 -15.72
N LEU A 107 -1.81 -2.66 -15.80
CA LEU A 107 -1.80 -3.64 -14.71
C LEU A 107 -1.12 -3.08 -13.45
N CYS A 108 -0.02 -2.35 -13.59
CA CYS A 108 0.64 -1.64 -12.48
C CYS A 108 -0.27 -0.59 -11.84
N ILE A 109 -0.99 0.19 -12.64
CA ILE A 109 -1.93 1.20 -12.14
C ILE A 109 -3.08 0.52 -11.39
N LEU A 110 -3.63 -0.56 -11.94
CA LEU A 110 -4.70 -1.32 -11.30
C LEU A 110 -4.26 -1.91 -9.96
N TYR A 111 -3.09 -2.54 -9.92
CA TYR A 111 -2.48 -3.05 -8.70
C TYR A 111 -2.28 -1.95 -7.65
N SER A 112 -1.71 -0.81 -8.07
CA SER A 112 -1.42 0.32 -7.18
C SER A 112 -2.70 0.95 -6.64
N PHE A 113 -3.74 1.04 -7.47
CA PHE A 113 -5.05 1.52 -7.04
C PHE A 113 -5.68 0.59 -5.99
N ALA A 114 -5.68 -0.71 -6.24
CA ALA A 114 -6.22 -1.70 -5.31
C ALA A 114 -5.49 -1.68 -3.96
N SER A 115 -4.14 -1.75 -3.98
CA SER A 115 -3.33 -1.75 -2.76
C SER A 115 -3.46 -0.46 -1.97
N SER A 116 -3.38 0.70 -2.63
CA SER A 116 -3.50 2.00 -1.96
C SER A 116 -4.89 2.23 -1.37
N SER A 117 -5.97 1.75 -2.03
CA SER A 117 -7.34 1.84 -1.51
C SER A 117 -7.52 1.06 -0.21
N VAL A 118 -6.94 -0.14 -0.14
CA VAL A 118 -6.99 -0.99 1.07
C VAL A 118 -6.17 -0.36 2.19
N MET A 119 -4.98 0.15 1.89
CA MET A 119 -4.12 0.84 2.86
C MET A 119 -4.78 2.08 3.47
N ASP A 120 -5.41 2.93 2.65
CA ASP A 120 -6.07 4.15 3.13
C ASP A 120 -7.25 3.83 4.05
N ARG A 121 -8.07 2.86 3.67
CA ARG A 121 -9.23 2.43 4.46
C ARG A 121 -8.82 1.92 5.84
N SER A 122 -7.73 1.20 5.89
CA SER A 122 -7.21 0.62 7.12
C SER A 122 -6.52 1.67 8.01
N ASN A 123 -5.79 2.61 7.42
CA ASN A 123 -5.19 3.73 8.17
C ASN A 123 -6.23 4.63 8.82
N LYS A 124 -7.36 4.86 8.15
CA LYS A 124 -8.47 5.62 8.72
C LYS A 124 -9.15 4.88 9.85
N SER A 125 -9.31 3.57 9.75
CA SER A 125 -9.92 2.74 10.79
C SER A 125 -9.08 2.65 12.08
N GLY A 126 -7.75 2.66 11.95
CA GLY A 126 -6.82 2.58 13.09
C GLY A 126 -6.56 3.91 13.81
N ARG A 127 -6.94 5.03 13.20
CA ARG A 127 -6.73 6.39 13.72
C ARG A 127 -8.05 7.15 13.91
N SER A 128 -9.09 6.49 14.39
CA SER A 128 -10.31 7.19 14.83
C SER A 128 -10.00 7.99 16.11
N ALA A 129 -9.21 9.04 15.98
CA ALA A 129 -9.16 10.08 16.99
C ALA A 129 -10.47 10.86 16.87
N ILE A 130 -11.33 10.73 17.85
CA ILE A 130 -12.53 11.55 17.98
C ILE A 130 -12.03 12.95 18.35
N ARG A 131 -12.15 13.90 17.43
CA ARG A 131 -11.90 15.30 17.74
C ARG A 131 -13.13 15.82 18.48
N PHE A 132 -13.02 16.00 19.76
CA PHE A 132 -14.03 16.74 20.53
C PHE A 132 -13.78 18.23 20.30
N GLU A 133 -14.69 18.90 19.64
CA GLU A 133 -14.71 20.35 19.54
C GLU A 133 -15.74 20.86 20.55
N ILE A 134 -15.24 21.32 21.70
CA ILE A 134 -16.07 21.88 22.75
C ILE A 134 -16.15 23.38 22.48
N ILE A 135 -17.31 23.85 22.05
CA ILE A 135 -17.61 25.28 21.94
C ILE A 135 -18.10 25.75 23.28
N THR A 136 -17.31 26.55 24.00
CA THR A 136 -17.68 27.11 25.27
C THR A 136 -17.51 28.62 25.25
N ASP A 137 -18.40 29.32 25.91
CA ASP A 137 -18.36 30.77 26.06
C ASP A 137 -17.35 31.23 27.13
N THR A 138 -16.78 30.30 27.92
CA THR A 138 -15.84 30.60 29.01
C THR A 138 -14.57 29.76 28.85
N PRO A 139 -13.55 30.26 28.13
CA PRO A 139 -12.30 29.51 27.85
C PRO A 139 -11.43 29.27 29.06
N GLU A 140 -11.66 29.97 30.16
CA GLU A 140 -10.84 29.84 31.39
C GLU A 140 -11.12 28.54 32.17
N LEU A 141 -12.25 27.85 31.92
CA LEU A 141 -12.60 26.60 32.57
C LEU A 141 -11.97 25.37 31.92
N GLU A 142 -11.54 25.46 30.66
CA GLU A 142 -10.90 24.35 29.92
C GLU A 142 -9.48 24.03 30.41
N ALA A 143 -8.81 24.96 31.12
CA ALA A 143 -7.46 24.76 31.64
C ALA A 143 -7.40 23.83 32.88
N TYR A 144 -8.54 23.38 33.38
CA TYR A 144 -8.64 22.57 34.61
C TYR A 144 -9.08 21.13 34.40
N TYR A 145 -9.37 20.70 33.15
CA TYR A 145 -9.71 19.33 32.78
C TYR A 145 -8.77 18.81 31.70
#